data_4b0bf5311c7eeb094fdbd45a10197548
#
_entry.id   4b0bf5311c7eeb094fdbd45a10197548
#
_cell.length_a   1.000
_cell.length_b   1.000
_cell.length_c   1.000
_cell.angle_alpha   90.00
_cell.angle_beta   90.00
_cell.angle_gamma   90.00
#
_symmetry.space_group_name_H-M   'P 1'
#
loop_
_entity.id
_entity.type
_entity.pdbx_description
1 polymer ?
#
loop_
_entity_poly.entity_id
_entity_poly.type
_entity_poly.pdbx_seq_one_letter_code
_entity_poly.pdbx_strand_id
1 'polypeptide(L)'
;EFRRVLFRSSKLFGLKNKDDIIGYTEEERNNNVESIHIERIVPNRYQPRQVFEPNKIKELAESIEEHGLLQPIVVRPIEEDMFEIIAGERRFRALQSLHKPQVDVIVRDMDDEETAVVALIENIQRENLSVVEEAEAYKKLLEIGGTTQNELAKSLGKSQSFIANKLRLLKLAPNVIKRLREGKITERHARAVLVLPDETQEELIEQVISQKLNVKQTEDRVRQKTGPEKVKAQTFQFSQDVTQAKEELGKSIETIEKSGIRVEQKDKEHEDYYEIKIKIYKK
;
A
#
# COMPACT_ATOMS: atom_id res chain seq x y z
N GLU A 1 -9.79 -22.92 -16.54
CA GLU A 1 -9.85 -22.82 -15.07
C GLU A 1 -9.27 -21.48 -14.56
N PHE A 2 -8.11 -21.05 -14.99
CA PHE A 2 -7.50 -19.75 -14.59
C PHE A 2 -8.41 -18.52 -14.82
N ARG A 3 -9.23 -18.51 -15.88
CA ARG A 3 -10.15 -17.39 -16.15
C ARG A 3 -11.36 -17.33 -15.21
N ARG A 4 -11.75 -18.44 -14.58
CA ARG A 4 -12.87 -18.47 -13.61
C ARG A 4 -12.46 -17.94 -12.25
N VAL A 5 -11.22 -18.19 -11.81
CA VAL A 5 -10.68 -17.69 -10.53
C VAL A 5 -10.52 -16.17 -10.56
N LEU A 6 -9.97 -15.61 -11.65
CA LEU A 6 -9.86 -14.15 -11.83
C LEU A 6 -11.21 -13.41 -11.82
N PHE A 7 -12.31 -14.07 -12.23
CA PHE A 7 -13.63 -13.44 -12.25
C PHE A 7 -14.32 -13.43 -10.88
N ARG A 8 -13.96 -14.36 -9.96
CA ARG A 8 -14.49 -14.40 -8.59
C ARG A 8 -13.77 -13.41 -7.67
N SER A 9 -12.44 -13.35 -7.72
CA SER A 9 -11.67 -12.39 -6.92
C SER A 9 -11.97 -10.93 -7.28
N SER A 10 -12.23 -10.61 -8.57
CA SER A 10 -12.63 -9.26 -8.98
C SER A 10 -13.99 -8.83 -8.39
N LYS A 11 -14.90 -9.75 -8.07
CA LYS A 11 -16.16 -9.46 -7.38
C LYS A 11 -15.94 -9.06 -5.92
N LEU A 12 -15.01 -9.71 -5.22
CA LEU A 12 -14.65 -9.36 -3.84
C LEU A 12 -14.05 -7.94 -3.72
N PHE A 13 -13.24 -7.53 -4.69
CA PHE A 13 -12.61 -6.20 -4.70
C PHE A 13 -13.54 -5.05 -5.15
N GLY A 14 -14.73 -5.35 -5.66
CA GLY A 14 -15.78 -4.36 -5.94
C GLY A 14 -16.60 -3.91 -4.73
N LEU A 15 -16.42 -4.54 -3.57
CA LEU A 15 -17.21 -4.34 -2.36
C LEU A 15 -16.59 -3.25 -1.47
N LYS A 16 -17.37 -2.24 -1.07
CA LYS A 16 -16.84 -1.01 -0.43
C LYS A 16 -16.62 -1.10 1.08
N ASN A 17 -17.25 -2.05 1.77
CA ASN A 17 -17.20 -2.17 3.23
C ASN A 17 -17.03 -3.63 3.65
N LYS A 18 -16.64 -3.86 4.94
CA LYS A 18 -16.55 -5.18 5.56
C LYS A 18 -17.91 -5.93 5.45
N ASP A 19 -18.98 -5.21 5.61
CA ASP A 19 -20.34 -5.73 5.52
C ASP A 19 -20.71 -6.11 4.07
N ASP A 20 -20.13 -5.43 3.07
CA ASP A 20 -20.26 -5.80 1.65
C ASP A 20 -19.40 -7.03 1.28
N ILE A 21 -18.23 -7.21 1.91
CA ILE A 21 -17.33 -8.36 1.69
C ILE A 21 -17.90 -9.60 2.38
N ILE A 22 -18.45 -9.43 3.56
CA ILE A 22 -19.15 -10.46 4.34
C ILE A 22 -20.61 -10.55 3.90
N GLY A 23 -21.07 -9.56 3.08
CA GLY A 23 -22.32 -9.52 2.29
C GLY A 23 -23.59 -9.77 3.06
N TYR A 24 -24.02 -8.82 3.91
CA TYR A 24 -25.35 -8.90 4.49
C TYR A 24 -26.27 -7.81 3.96
N THR A 25 -27.17 -8.17 3.07
CA THR A 25 -28.46 -7.50 3.06
C THR A 25 -29.27 -8.02 4.25
N GLU A 26 -30.16 -7.20 4.84
CA GLU A 26 -31.01 -7.63 5.94
C GLU A 26 -31.88 -8.86 5.56
N GLU A 27 -32.19 -9.05 4.29
CA GLU A 27 -32.90 -10.21 3.74
C GLU A 27 -32.01 -11.48 3.73
N GLU A 28 -30.72 -11.39 3.48
CA GLU A 28 -29.79 -12.53 3.52
C GLU A 28 -29.44 -12.94 4.96
N ARG A 29 -29.55 -12.03 5.94
CA ARG A 29 -29.41 -12.35 7.38
C ARG A 29 -30.47 -13.35 7.84
N ASN A 30 -31.68 -13.24 7.33
CA ASN A 30 -32.79 -14.07 7.80
C ASN A 30 -32.90 -15.42 7.07
N ASN A 31 -32.29 -15.56 5.88
CA ASN A 31 -32.50 -16.75 5.06
C ASN A 31 -31.36 -17.77 5.09
N ASN A 32 -30.19 -17.45 5.66
CA ASN A 32 -28.99 -18.31 5.60
C ASN A 32 -28.32 -18.54 6.97
N VAL A 33 -29.06 -18.39 8.07
CA VAL A 33 -28.53 -18.73 9.40
C VAL A 33 -28.82 -20.20 9.67
N GLU A 34 -27.77 -20.95 9.93
CA GLU A 34 -27.83 -22.37 10.32
C GLU A 34 -27.28 -22.53 11.74
N SER A 35 -27.90 -23.42 12.52
CA SER A 35 -27.43 -23.76 13.86
C SER A 35 -26.51 -24.98 13.76
N ILE A 36 -25.20 -24.77 14.02
CA ILE A 36 -24.18 -25.80 13.89
C ILE A 36 -23.56 -26.13 15.25
N HIS A 37 -23.25 -27.40 15.49
CA HIS A 37 -22.56 -27.82 16.71
C HIS A 37 -21.18 -27.16 16.79
N ILE A 38 -20.86 -26.55 17.95
CA ILE A 38 -19.62 -25.78 18.15
C ILE A 38 -18.36 -26.61 17.92
N GLU A 39 -18.42 -27.92 18.16
CA GLU A 39 -17.32 -28.85 17.94
C GLU A 39 -16.97 -29.07 16.46
N ARG A 40 -17.90 -28.76 15.55
CA ARG A 40 -17.69 -28.85 14.10
C ARG A 40 -17.06 -27.58 13.51
N ILE A 41 -16.80 -26.57 14.35
CA ILE A 41 -16.26 -25.28 13.93
C ILE A 41 -14.81 -25.18 14.39
N VAL A 42 -13.89 -24.93 13.46
CA VAL A 42 -12.47 -24.71 13.73
C VAL A 42 -12.05 -23.27 13.50
N PRO A 43 -11.05 -22.77 14.24
CA PRO A 43 -10.48 -21.44 14.00
C PRO A 43 -9.89 -21.30 12.61
N ASN A 44 -9.85 -20.06 12.10
CA ASN A 44 -9.25 -19.74 10.82
C ASN A 44 -7.70 -19.94 10.85
N ARG A 45 -7.17 -20.77 9.94
CA ARG A 45 -5.73 -21.02 9.80
C ARG A 45 -4.91 -19.81 9.36
N TYR A 46 -5.56 -18.83 8.73
CA TYR A 46 -4.94 -17.57 8.28
C TYR A 46 -5.02 -16.45 9.32
N GLN A 47 -5.58 -16.71 10.52
CA GLN A 47 -5.77 -15.71 11.56
C GLN A 47 -4.44 -15.35 12.25
N PRO A 48 -3.91 -14.13 12.11
CA PRO A 48 -2.61 -13.74 12.70
C PRO A 48 -2.70 -13.53 14.21
N ARG A 49 -3.92 -13.40 14.76
CA ARG A 49 -4.12 -13.11 16.18
C ARG A 49 -4.11 -14.38 17.01
N GLN A 50 -2.98 -14.68 17.67
CA GLN A 50 -2.86 -15.80 18.60
C GLN A 50 -3.17 -15.44 20.06
N VAL A 51 -3.07 -14.14 20.42
CA VAL A 51 -3.27 -13.69 21.80
C VAL A 51 -4.58 -12.91 21.91
N PHE A 52 -5.50 -13.43 22.68
CA PHE A 52 -6.76 -12.78 23.03
C PHE A 52 -6.72 -12.42 24.51
N GLU A 53 -7.13 -11.18 24.86
CA GLU A 53 -7.24 -10.75 26.24
C GLU A 53 -8.41 -11.50 26.92
N PRO A 54 -8.18 -12.30 27.96
CA PRO A 54 -9.23 -13.12 28.58
C PRO A 54 -10.40 -12.28 29.10
N ASN A 55 -10.12 -11.11 29.67
CA ASN A 55 -11.14 -10.23 30.21
C ASN A 55 -12.12 -9.74 29.12
N LYS A 56 -11.62 -9.38 27.95
CA LYS A 56 -12.46 -8.94 26.82
C LYS A 56 -13.29 -10.07 26.19
N ILE A 57 -12.85 -11.32 26.31
CA ILE A 57 -13.67 -12.48 25.91
C ILE A 57 -14.77 -12.72 26.93
N LYS A 58 -14.47 -12.59 28.23
CA LYS A 58 -15.44 -12.73 29.31
C LYS A 58 -16.54 -11.67 29.23
N GLU A 59 -16.18 -10.40 29.09
CA GLU A 59 -17.16 -9.31 28.89
C GLU A 59 -18.08 -9.58 27.69
N LEU A 60 -17.52 -10.08 26.58
CA LEU A 60 -18.30 -10.43 25.40
C LEU A 60 -19.21 -11.64 25.66
N ALA A 61 -18.75 -12.62 26.43
CA ALA A 61 -19.53 -13.78 26.81
C ALA A 61 -20.76 -13.39 27.69
N GLU A 62 -20.53 -12.53 28.69
CA GLU A 62 -21.58 -11.98 29.53
C GLU A 62 -22.63 -11.22 28.68
N SER A 63 -22.18 -10.39 27.72
CA SER A 63 -23.09 -9.70 26.82
C SER A 63 -23.87 -10.64 25.90
N ILE A 64 -23.25 -11.71 25.41
CA ILE A 64 -23.92 -12.73 24.57
C ILE A 64 -24.92 -13.54 25.40
N GLU A 65 -24.62 -13.81 26.66
CA GLU A 65 -25.56 -14.51 27.57
C GLU A 65 -26.80 -13.69 27.83
N GLU A 66 -26.67 -12.39 28.02
CA GLU A 66 -27.78 -11.48 28.32
C GLU A 66 -28.64 -11.11 27.10
N HIS A 67 -27.99 -10.81 25.97
CA HIS A 67 -28.66 -10.25 24.79
C HIS A 67 -28.72 -11.17 23.59
N GLY A 68 -28.12 -12.36 23.68
CA GLY A 68 -27.95 -13.27 22.55
C GLY A 68 -26.88 -12.86 21.58
N LEU A 69 -26.64 -13.65 20.53
CA LEU A 69 -25.68 -13.39 19.48
C LEU A 69 -26.27 -12.45 18.43
N LEU A 70 -26.08 -11.14 18.59
CA LEU A 70 -26.65 -10.13 17.69
C LEU A 70 -26.12 -10.23 16.25
N GLN A 71 -24.89 -10.74 16.06
CA GLN A 71 -24.32 -10.97 14.74
C GLN A 71 -23.80 -12.41 14.66
N PRO A 72 -24.30 -13.24 13.73
CA PRO A 72 -23.85 -14.62 13.59
C PRO A 72 -22.36 -14.71 13.20
N ILE A 73 -21.76 -15.87 13.48
CA ILE A 73 -20.40 -16.19 13.04
C ILE A 73 -20.47 -16.58 11.57
N VAL A 74 -19.49 -16.16 10.76
CA VAL A 74 -19.39 -16.58 9.36
C VAL A 74 -18.40 -17.70 9.24
N VAL A 75 -18.82 -18.79 8.60
CA VAL A 75 -18.01 -20.00 8.41
C VAL A 75 -18.03 -20.44 6.95
N ARG A 76 -17.05 -21.26 6.57
CA ARG A 76 -17.05 -21.98 5.30
C ARG A 76 -16.93 -23.47 5.53
N PRO A 77 -17.48 -24.32 4.67
CA PRO A 77 -17.23 -25.75 4.72
C PRO A 77 -15.78 -26.02 4.27
N ILE A 78 -15.07 -26.93 4.98
CA ILE A 78 -13.70 -27.35 4.63
C ILE A 78 -13.61 -28.84 4.30
N GLU A 79 -14.34 -29.67 5.02
CA GLU A 79 -14.42 -31.12 4.86
C GLU A 79 -15.86 -31.58 5.18
N GLU A 80 -16.15 -32.86 5.02
CA GLU A 80 -17.46 -33.40 5.41
C GLU A 80 -17.77 -33.02 6.85
N ASP A 81 -18.81 -32.23 7.02
CA ASP A 81 -19.34 -31.78 8.32
C ASP A 81 -18.46 -30.85 9.17
N MET A 82 -17.33 -30.35 8.66
CA MET A 82 -16.46 -29.40 9.37
C MET A 82 -16.51 -28.01 8.72
N PHE A 83 -16.40 -26.98 9.56
CA PHE A 83 -16.50 -25.59 9.15
C PHE A 83 -15.32 -24.78 9.69
N GLU A 84 -14.74 -23.91 8.88
CA GLU A 84 -13.69 -22.97 9.30
C GLU A 84 -14.24 -21.55 9.42
N ILE A 85 -13.86 -20.85 10.49
CA ILE A 85 -14.31 -19.48 10.74
C ILE A 85 -13.69 -18.52 9.70
N ILE A 86 -14.53 -17.78 8.98
CA ILE A 86 -14.13 -16.65 8.14
C ILE A 86 -14.09 -15.37 8.98
N ALA A 87 -15.14 -15.13 9.79
CA ALA A 87 -15.24 -13.95 10.65
C ALA A 87 -16.01 -14.26 11.93
N GLY A 88 -15.59 -13.65 13.06
CA GLY A 88 -16.25 -13.81 14.34
C GLY A 88 -15.51 -14.65 15.37
N GLU A 89 -14.20 -14.84 15.26
CA GLU A 89 -13.35 -15.61 16.20
C GLU A 89 -13.59 -15.26 17.67
N ARG A 90 -13.71 -13.96 18.02
CA ARG A 90 -13.98 -13.53 19.41
C ARG A 90 -15.34 -14.01 19.90
N ARG A 91 -16.37 -13.97 19.05
CA ARG A 91 -17.72 -14.46 19.35
C ARG A 91 -17.72 -15.97 19.54
N PHE A 92 -17.02 -16.67 18.67
CA PHE A 92 -16.83 -18.13 18.80
C PHE A 92 -16.20 -18.51 20.15
N ARG A 93 -15.10 -17.84 20.54
CA ARG A 93 -14.44 -18.10 21.83
C ARG A 93 -15.32 -17.76 23.04
N ALA A 94 -16.10 -16.70 22.95
CA ALA A 94 -17.05 -16.34 23.97
C ALA A 94 -18.14 -17.44 24.11
N LEU A 95 -18.69 -17.93 23.00
CA LEU A 95 -19.68 -19.04 23.00
C LEU A 95 -19.07 -20.36 23.50
N GLN A 96 -17.81 -20.65 23.19
CA GLN A 96 -17.08 -21.79 23.77
C GLN A 96 -16.99 -21.67 25.31
N SER A 97 -16.68 -20.47 25.83
CA SER A 97 -16.59 -20.25 27.28
C SER A 97 -17.92 -20.39 27.98
N LEU A 98 -19.03 -20.17 27.28
CA LEU A 98 -20.40 -20.37 27.76
C LEU A 98 -20.89 -21.84 27.62
N HIS A 99 -20.05 -22.72 27.10
CA HIS A 99 -20.38 -24.15 26.84
C HIS A 99 -21.66 -24.31 26.00
N LYS A 100 -21.92 -23.40 25.07
CA LYS A 100 -23.08 -23.52 24.16
C LYS A 100 -22.87 -24.69 23.21
N PRO A 101 -23.78 -25.67 23.11
CA PRO A 101 -23.57 -26.84 22.25
C PRO A 101 -23.73 -26.52 20.76
N GLN A 102 -24.50 -25.49 20.43
CA GLN A 102 -24.77 -25.03 19.08
C GLN A 102 -24.61 -23.53 18.99
N VAL A 103 -24.25 -23.05 17.81
CA VAL A 103 -24.07 -21.64 17.49
C VAL A 103 -24.70 -21.31 16.15
N ASP A 104 -25.31 -20.13 16.09
CA ASP A 104 -25.86 -19.61 14.85
C ASP A 104 -24.76 -19.06 13.97
N VAL A 105 -24.66 -19.61 12.77
CA VAL A 105 -23.63 -19.28 11.79
C VAL A 105 -24.25 -18.97 10.43
N ILE A 106 -23.52 -18.22 9.62
CA ILE A 106 -23.81 -18.10 8.20
C ILE A 106 -22.76 -18.88 7.44
N VAL A 107 -23.21 -19.85 6.66
CA VAL A 107 -22.33 -20.65 5.80
C VAL A 107 -22.08 -19.92 4.49
N ARG A 108 -20.80 -19.74 4.13
CA ARG A 108 -20.35 -19.17 2.85
C ARG A 108 -19.45 -20.15 2.12
N ASP A 109 -19.79 -20.41 0.88
CA ASP A 109 -18.92 -21.20 -0.01
C ASP A 109 -17.80 -20.28 -0.53
N MET A 110 -16.65 -20.34 0.14
CA MET A 110 -15.44 -19.56 -0.18
C MET A 110 -14.23 -20.48 -0.25
N ASP A 111 -13.41 -20.29 -1.26
CA ASP A 111 -12.15 -21.01 -1.39
C ASP A 111 -11.07 -20.46 -0.42
N ASP A 112 -9.90 -21.11 -0.43
CA ASP A 112 -8.77 -20.73 0.44
C ASP A 112 -8.24 -19.33 0.14
N GLU A 113 -8.21 -18.95 -1.14
CA GLU A 113 -7.72 -17.63 -1.58
C GLU A 113 -8.68 -16.52 -1.15
N GLU A 114 -9.96 -16.71 -1.36
CA GLU A 114 -11.01 -15.78 -0.94
C GLU A 114 -11.01 -15.59 0.58
N THR A 115 -10.88 -16.68 1.34
CA THR A 115 -10.81 -16.66 2.80
C THR A 115 -9.56 -15.92 3.29
N ALA A 116 -8.40 -16.15 2.67
CA ALA A 116 -7.17 -15.45 3.01
C ALA A 116 -7.28 -13.93 2.71
N VAL A 117 -7.92 -13.54 1.60
CA VAL A 117 -8.17 -12.14 1.25
C VAL A 117 -9.05 -11.47 2.31
N VAL A 118 -10.16 -12.09 2.73
CA VAL A 118 -11.05 -11.56 3.76
C VAL A 118 -10.31 -11.38 5.09
N ALA A 119 -9.54 -12.39 5.51
CA ALA A 119 -8.76 -12.32 6.74
C ALA A 119 -7.70 -11.20 6.70
N LEU A 120 -7.06 -10.97 5.56
CA LEU A 120 -6.11 -9.88 5.38
C LEU A 120 -6.79 -8.50 5.43
N ILE A 121 -7.95 -8.35 4.80
CA ILE A 121 -8.72 -7.09 4.84
C ILE A 121 -9.19 -6.78 6.25
N GLU A 122 -9.69 -7.78 6.99
CA GLU A 122 -10.05 -7.62 8.41
C GLU A 122 -8.84 -7.14 9.22
N ASN A 123 -7.68 -7.76 9.00
CA ASN A 123 -6.47 -7.39 9.72
C ASN A 123 -6.02 -5.96 9.41
N ILE A 124 -6.11 -5.51 8.15
CA ILE A 124 -5.77 -4.12 7.73
C ILE A 124 -6.66 -3.08 8.42
N GLN A 125 -7.91 -3.41 8.70
CA GLN A 125 -8.86 -2.49 9.35
C GLN A 125 -8.62 -2.33 10.86
N ARG A 126 -7.60 -2.99 11.43
CA ARG A 126 -7.26 -2.86 12.86
C ARG A 126 -6.53 -1.56 13.14
N GLU A 127 -6.88 -0.91 14.27
CA GLU A 127 -6.38 0.41 14.65
C GLU A 127 -4.87 0.50 14.97
N ASN A 128 -4.17 -0.64 15.13
CA ASN A 128 -2.80 -0.67 15.65
C ASN A 128 -1.77 -1.33 14.72
N LEU A 129 -2.01 -1.34 13.42
CA LEU A 129 -1.03 -1.84 12.45
C LEU A 129 0.13 -0.85 12.29
N SER A 130 1.34 -1.35 12.36
CA SER A 130 2.49 -0.57 11.92
C SER A 130 2.43 -0.31 10.42
N VAL A 131 3.07 0.78 9.99
CA VAL A 131 3.13 1.17 8.57
C VAL A 131 3.73 0.06 7.68
N VAL A 132 4.66 -0.72 8.24
CA VAL A 132 5.30 -1.84 7.54
C VAL A 132 4.36 -3.03 7.42
N GLU A 133 3.65 -3.39 8.50
CA GLU A 133 2.65 -4.47 8.47
C GLU A 133 1.51 -4.17 7.49
N GLU A 134 1.08 -2.90 7.44
CA GLU A 134 0.09 -2.44 6.47
C GLU A 134 0.61 -2.62 5.03
N ALA A 135 1.86 -2.26 4.77
CA ALA A 135 2.49 -2.43 3.46
C ALA A 135 2.63 -3.92 3.07
N GLU A 136 3.02 -4.79 4.01
CA GLU A 136 3.12 -6.24 3.83
C GLU A 136 1.76 -6.86 3.53
N ALA A 137 0.70 -6.41 4.21
CA ALA A 137 -0.66 -6.86 3.96
C ALA A 137 -1.14 -6.46 2.56
N TYR A 138 -0.89 -5.21 2.11
CA TYR A 138 -1.21 -4.80 0.73
C TYR A 138 -0.46 -5.62 -0.31
N LYS A 139 0.82 -5.92 -0.07
CA LYS A 139 1.60 -6.78 -0.97
C LYS A 139 0.97 -8.15 -1.10
N LYS A 140 0.62 -8.79 0.02
CA LYS A 140 -0.05 -10.11 0.04
C LYS A 140 -1.41 -10.08 -0.67
N LEU A 141 -2.21 -9.02 -0.45
CA LEU A 141 -3.49 -8.88 -1.14
C LEU A 141 -3.35 -8.80 -2.66
N LEU A 142 -2.32 -8.12 -3.16
CA LEU A 142 -2.04 -8.07 -4.60
C LEU A 142 -1.57 -9.42 -5.15
N GLU A 143 -0.75 -10.16 -4.38
CA GLU A 143 -0.22 -11.47 -4.78
C GLU A 143 -1.33 -12.54 -4.83
N ILE A 144 -2.17 -12.62 -3.79
CA ILE A 144 -3.25 -13.60 -3.70
C ILE A 144 -4.40 -13.22 -4.63
N GLY A 145 -4.85 -11.95 -4.58
CA GLY A 145 -6.02 -11.51 -5.33
C GLY A 145 -5.77 -11.30 -6.84
N GLY A 146 -4.52 -11.35 -7.33
CA GLY A 146 -4.18 -11.14 -8.74
C GLY A 146 -4.64 -9.79 -9.29
N THR A 147 -4.89 -8.81 -8.43
CA THR A 147 -5.47 -7.50 -8.77
C THR A 147 -4.42 -6.42 -8.93
N THR A 148 -4.82 -5.33 -9.56
CA THR A 148 -3.95 -4.15 -9.72
C THR A 148 -3.98 -3.27 -8.46
N GLN A 149 -2.92 -2.46 -8.26
CA GLN A 149 -2.89 -1.46 -7.18
C GLN A 149 -4.07 -0.48 -7.24
N ASN A 150 -4.58 -0.19 -8.42
CA ASN A 150 -5.73 0.70 -8.60
C ASN A 150 -7.04 0.07 -8.13
N GLU A 151 -7.26 -1.20 -8.45
CA GLU A 151 -8.43 -1.96 -7.99
C GLU A 151 -8.40 -2.15 -6.47
N LEU A 152 -7.24 -2.53 -5.90
CA LEU A 152 -7.06 -2.63 -4.46
C LEU A 152 -7.32 -1.28 -3.76
N ALA A 153 -6.83 -0.19 -4.33
CA ALA A 153 -7.06 1.15 -3.77
C ALA A 153 -8.55 1.50 -3.74
N LYS A 154 -9.26 1.23 -4.83
CA LYS A 154 -10.72 1.46 -4.91
C LYS A 154 -11.48 0.64 -3.88
N SER A 155 -11.15 -0.65 -3.73
CA SER A 155 -11.83 -1.55 -2.77
C SER A 155 -11.63 -1.12 -1.32
N LEU A 156 -10.47 -0.55 -0.99
CA LEU A 156 -10.15 -0.07 0.36
C LEU A 156 -10.52 1.40 0.61
N GLY A 157 -11.14 2.09 -0.38
CA GLY A 157 -11.46 3.52 -0.27
C GLY A 157 -10.23 4.42 -0.16
N LYS A 158 -9.10 3.99 -0.74
CA LYS A 158 -7.82 4.71 -0.74
C LYS A 158 -7.47 5.20 -2.15
N SER A 159 -6.47 6.09 -2.26
CA SER A 159 -5.90 6.44 -3.56
C SER A 159 -4.86 5.39 -4.00
N GLN A 160 -4.72 5.21 -5.31
CA GLN A 160 -3.67 4.34 -5.85
C GLN A 160 -2.26 4.79 -5.40
N SER A 161 -2.02 6.10 -5.33
CA SER A 161 -0.76 6.66 -4.82
C SER A 161 -0.50 6.33 -3.34
N PHE A 162 -1.55 6.20 -2.53
CA PHE A 162 -1.44 5.77 -1.13
C PHE A 162 -0.90 4.32 -1.07
N ILE A 163 -1.53 3.39 -1.79
CA ILE A 163 -1.08 1.99 -1.87
C ILE A 163 0.35 1.89 -2.41
N ALA A 164 0.65 2.58 -3.51
CA ALA A 164 1.98 2.59 -4.11
C ALA A 164 3.05 3.11 -3.12
N ASN A 165 2.77 4.16 -2.36
CA ASN A 165 3.69 4.68 -1.35
C ASN A 165 3.96 3.67 -0.23
N LYS A 166 2.94 2.97 0.24
CA LYS A 166 3.10 1.91 1.24
C LYS A 166 3.97 0.76 0.71
N LEU A 167 3.68 0.26 -0.49
CA LEU A 167 4.46 -0.81 -1.12
C LEU A 167 5.94 -0.43 -1.35
N ARG A 168 6.21 0.84 -1.65
CA ARG A 168 7.59 1.32 -1.82
C ARG A 168 8.41 1.21 -0.53
N LEU A 169 7.79 1.28 0.65
CA LEU A 169 8.50 1.14 1.93
C LEU A 169 9.14 -0.24 2.10
N LEU A 170 8.58 -1.28 1.46
CA LEU A 170 9.16 -2.63 1.48
C LEU A 170 10.45 -2.76 0.66
N LYS A 171 10.84 -1.72 -0.08
CA LYS A 171 12.11 -1.65 -0.83
C LYS A 171 13.22 -0.95 -0.06
N LEU A 172 12.98 -0.55 1.18
CA LEU A 172 13.99 0.06 2.04
C LEU A 172 14.99 -0.97 2.55
N ALA A 173 16.19 -0.51 2.87
CA ALA A 173 17.19 -1.32 3.53
C ALA A 173 16.65 -1.94 4.83
N PRO A 174 17.04 -3.19 5.19
CA PRO A 174 16.49 -3.92 6.34
C PRO A 174 16.55 -3.14 7.66
N ASN A 175 17.66 -2.44 7.92
CA ASN A 175 17.80 -1.63 9.13
C ASN A 175 16.84 -0.44 9.15
N VAL A 176 16.57 0.19 8.01
CA VAL A 176 15.60 1.29 7.91
C VAL A 176 14.19 0.80 8.20
N ILE A 177 13.80 -0.37 7.65
CA ILE A 177 12.52 -1.04 7.95
C ILE A 177 12.41 -1.32 9.45
N LYS A 178 13.48 -1.82 10.08
CA LYS A 178 13.51 -2.07 11.52
C LYS A 178 13.27 -0.79 12.32
N ARG A 179 13.96 0.32 12.00
CA ARG A 179 13.78 1.61 12.67
C ARG A 179 12.37 2.18 12.48
N LEU A 180 11.77 1.95 11.31
CA LEU A 180 10.39 2.33 11.04
C LEU A 180 9.38 1.52 11.87
N ARG A 181 9.57 0.20 12.01
CA ARG A 181 8.76 -0.66 12.90
C ARG A 181 8.87 -0.26 14.37
N GLU A 182 10.06 0.13 14.81
CA GLU A 182 10.33 0.62 16.18
C GLU A 182 9.75 2.02 16.45
N GLY A 183 9.16 2.68 15.44
CA GLY A 183 8.63 4.04 15.58
C GLY A 183 9.69 5.14 15.75
N LYS A 184 10.99 4.82 15.54
CA LYS A 184 12.10 5.78 15.68
C LYS A 184 12.13 6.80 14.55
N ILE A 185 11.54 6.46 13.42
CA ILE A 185 11.36 7.34 12.26
C ILE A 185 9.91 7.26 11.79
N THR A 186 9.46 8.31 11.12
CA THR A 186 8.12 8.32 10.50
C THR A 186 8.15 7.81 9.07
N GLU A 187 6.98 7.44 8.52
CA GLU A 187 6.83 7.08 7.12
C GLU A 187 7.42 8.11 6.17
N ARG A 188 7.28 9.41 6.49
CA ARG A 188 7.81 10.50 5.66
C ARG A 188 9.34 10.49 5.61
N HIS A 189 10.02 10.25 6.75
CA HIS A 189 11.48 10.08 6.77
C HIS A 189 11.92 8.88 5.91
N ALA A 190 11.24 7.75 6.08
CA ALA A 190 11.51 6.52 5.34
C ALA A 190 11.32 6.71 3.81
N ARG A 191 10.26 7.41 3.40
CA ARG A 191 10.04 7.70 1.97
C ARG A 191 11.09 8.64 1.37
N ALA A 192 11.59 9.59 2.15
CA ALA A 192 12.61 10.53 1.67
C ALA A 192 13.89 9.83 1.27
N VAL A 193 14.31 8.78 1.98
CA VAL A 193 15.56 8.06 1.73
C VAL A 193 15.48 6.97 0.66
N LEU A 194 14.28 6.63 0.15
CA LEU A 194 14.06 5.57 -0.84
C LEU A 194 14.84 5.73 -2.15
N VAL A 195 15.29 6.93 -2.47
CA VAL A 195 16.04 7.24 -3.69
C VAL A 195 17.55 6.98 -3.54
N LEU A 196 18.00 6.69 -2.32
CA LEU A 196 19.40 6.45 -2.01
C LEU A 196 19.71 4.94 -2.09
N PRO A 197 20.98 4.56 -2.34
CA PRO A 197 21.46 3.18 -2.15
C PRO A 197 21.31 2.75 -0.68
N ASP A 198 21.16 1.45 -0.44
CA ASP A 198 20.85 0.86 0.87
C ASP A 198 21.81 1.30 1.98
N GLU A 199 23.11 1.25 1.74
CA GLU A 199 24.13 1.69 2.70
C GLU A 199 23.96 3.17 3.09
N THR A 200 23.67 4.01 2.09
CA THR A 200 23.46 5.45 2.30
C THR A 200 22.15 5.73 3.01
N GLN A 201 21.11 4.90 2.80
CA GLN A 201 19.84 4.97 3.53
C GLN A 201 20.09 4.74 5.02
N GLU A 202 20.83 3.67 5.37
CA GLU A 202 21.12 3.31 6.76
C GLU A 202 21.91 4.39 7.48
N GLU A 203 22.98 4.89 6.87
CA GLU A 203 23.78 5.98 7.42
C GLU A 203 22.95 7.25 7.69
N LEU A 204 22.13 7.64 6.72
CA LEU A 204 21.32 8.84 6.86
C LEU A 204 20.23 8.67 7.93
N ILE A 205 19.63 7.51 8.04
CA ILE A 205 18.60 7.23 9.06
C ILE A 205 19.21 7.25 10.48
N GLU A 206 20.41 6.73 10.69
CA GLU A 206 21.09 6.87 11.99
C GLU A 206 21.39 8.34 12.31
N GLN A 207 21.73 9.17 11.33
CA GLN A 207 21.87 10.61 11.53
C GLN A 207 20.52 11.28 11.86
N VAL A 208 19.43 10.87 11.20
CA VAL A 208 18.07 11.36 11.47
C VAL A 208 17.68 11.08 12.92
N ILE A 209 17.98 9.88 13.43
CA ILE A 209 17.67 9.47 14.79
C ILE A 209 18.55 10.22 15.81
N SER A 210 19.87 10.20 15.63
CA SER A 210 20.84 10.79 16.58
C SER A 210 20.72 12.30 16.68
N GLN A 211 20.48 12.98 15.56
CA GLN A 211 20.37 14.45 15.50
C GLN A 211 18.91 14.93 15.57
N LYS A 212 17.93 14.03 15.72
CA LYS A 212 16.49 14.33 15.77
C LYS A 212 16.03 15.22 14.59
N LEU A 213 16.50 14.90 13.38
CA LEU A 213 16.17 15.68 12.19
C LEU A 213 14.68 15.58 11.87
N ASN A 214 14.09 16.70 11.44
CA ASN A 214 12.73 16.69 10.93
C ASN A 214 12.70 16.25 9.45
N VAL A 215 11.50 16.03 8.90
CA VAL A 215 11.31 15.54 7.52
C VAL A 215 11.99 16.45 6.50
N LYS A 216 11.83 17.77 6.63
CA LYS A 216 12.44 18.74 5.70
C LYS A 216 13.97 18.68 5.72
N GLN A 217 14.56 18.62 6.91
CA GLN A 217 16.02 18.47 7.05
C GLN A 217 16.52 17.16 6.46
N THR A 218 15.74 16.07 6.59
CA THR A 218 16.04 14.79 5.97
C THR A 218 16.00 14.89 4.44
N GLU A 219 14.96 15.49 3.89
CA GLU A 219 14.82 15.73 2.45
C GLU A 219 15.96 16.60 1.89
N ASP A 220 16.36 17.65 2.63
CA ASP A 220 17.48 18.50 2.22
C ASP A 220 18.80 17.72 2.19
N ARG A 221 19.05 16.82 3.16
CA ARG A 221 20.21 15.93 3.14
C ARG A 221 20.17 14.90 2.03
N VAL A 222 19.00 14.33 1.78
CA VAL A 222 18.81 13.45 0.60
C VAL A 222 19.14 14.20 -0.67
N ARG A 223 18.64 15.43 -0.84
CA ARG A 223 18.93 16.27 -2.01
C ARG A 223 20.42 16.59 -2.15
N GLN A 224 21.14 16.78 -1.04
CA GLN A 224 22.59 16.96 -1.07
C GLN A 224 23.35 15.71 -1.52
N LYS A 225 22.83 14.51 -1.17
CA LYS A 225 23.44 13.22 -1.57
C LYS A 225 22.99 12.74 -2.96
N THR A 226 21.76 13.07 -3.38
CA THR A 226 21.21 12.73 -4.71
C THR A 226 21.27 13.88 -5.69
N GLY A 227 21.58 15.07 -5.19
CA GLY A 227 21.78 16.20 -6.08
C GLY A 227 22.71 15.76 -7.19
N PRO A 228 22.48 16.13 -8.45
CA PRO A 228 23.51 15.98 -9.44
C PRO A 228 24.75 16.48 -8.73
N GLU A 229 25.86 15.68 -8.76
CA GLU A 229 27.17 16.31 -8.64
C GLU A 229 26.95 17.65 -9.29
N LYS A 230 27.11 18.75 -8.53
CA LYS A 230 27.06 20.05 -9.16
C LYS A 230 27.97 19.86 -10.35
N VAL A 231 27.37 19.48 -11.50
CA VAL A 231 27.95 19.86 -12.77
C VAL A 231 28.13 21.30 -12.46
N LYS A 232 29.36 21.63 -12.04
CA LYS A 232 29.79 23.01 -11.86
C LYS A 232 29.12 23.65 -13.03
N ALA A 233 28.08 24.48 -12.77
CA ALA A 233 27.47 25.18 -13.86
C ALA A 233 28.68 25.62 -14.58
N GLN A 234 28.98 25.00 -15.73
CA GLN A 234 29.91 25.60 -16.62
C GLN A 234 29.21 26.92 -16.77
N THR A 235 29.65 27.85 -15.96
CA THR A 235 29.47 29.25 -16.23
C THR A 235 30.04 29.28 -17.62
N PHE A 236 29.15 29.25 -18.62
CA PHE A 236 29.53 29.59 -19.95
C PHE A 236 30.10 30.97 -19.76
N GLN A 237 31.42 31.03 -19.53
CA GLN A 237 32.16 32.24 -19.79
C GLN A 237 31.99 32.35 -21.30
N PHE A 238 30.90 33.06 -21.67
CA PHE A 238 30.81 33.56 -23.03
C PHE A 238 32.17 34.20 -23.27
N SER A 239 32.94 33.57 -24.12
CA SER A 239 34.19 34.15 -24.53
C SER A 239 33.84 35.55 -24.98
N GLN A 240 34.73 36.52 -24.72
CA GLN A 240 34.54 37.90 -25.20
C GLN A 240 34.50 37.99 -26.74
N ASP A 241 34.62 36.84 -27.40
CA ASP A 241 34.62 36.66 -28.85
C ASP A 241 33.20 36.24 -29.31
N VAL A 242 32.52 37.14 -29.95
CA VAL A 242 31.17 36.96 -30.53
C VAL A 242 31.14 35.78 -31.50
N THR A 243 32.24 35.51 -32.20
CA THR A 243 32.37 34.41 -33.17
C THR A 243 32.27 33.02 -32.47
N GLN A 244 32.94 32.88 -31.35
CA GLN A 244 32.90 31.63 -30.57
C GLN A 244 31.53 31.42 -29.91
N ALA A 245 30.90 32.47 -29.41
CA ALA A 245 29.53 32.41 -28.86
C ALA A 245 28.52 31.99 -29.94
N LYS A 246 28.70 32.43 -31.18
CA LYS A 246 27.87 32.06 -32.34
C LYS A 246 28.03 30.58 -32.70
N GLU A 247 29.24 30.04 -32.66
CA GLU A 247 29.53 28.62 -32.91
C GLU A 247 28.94 27.70 -31.84
N GLU A 248 29.02 28.08 -30.55
CA GLU A 248 28.46 27.32 -29.44
C GLU A 248 26.94 27.29 -29.50
N LEU A 249 26.28 28.39 -29.85
CA LEU A 249 24.86 28.48 -30.11
C LEU A 249 24.43 27.58 -31.29
N GLY A 250 25.21 27.58 -32.38
CA GLY A 250 24.95 26.72 -33.53
C GLY A 250 25.00 25.23 -33.17
N LYS A 251 26.00 24.79 -32.40
CA LYS A 251 26.13 23.40 -31.91
C LYS A 251 24.95 22.99 -31.03
N SER A 252 24.43 23.93 -30.20
CA SER A 252 23.29 23.69 -29.36
C SER A 252 22.00 23.53 -30.18
N ILE A 253 21.81 24.34 -31.20
CA ILE A 253 20.67 24.27 -32.13
C ILE A 253 20.71 22.95 -32.91
N GLU A 254 21.87 22.55 -33.43
CA GLU A 254 22.03 21.26 -34.13
C GLU A 254 21.69 20.06 -33.23
N THR A 255 22.02 20.13 -31.95
CA THR A 255 21.67 19.10 -30.97
C THR A 255 20.15 19.01 -30.77
N ILE A 256 19.45 20.14 -30.74
CA ILE A 256 17.98 20.21 -30.64
C ILE A 256 17.33 19.64 -31.90
N GLU A 257 17.83 19.95 -33.08
CA GLU A 257 17.34 19.41 -34.36
C GLU A 257 17.53 17.89 -34.45
N LYS A 258 18.70 17.37 -34.01
CA LYS A 258 18.96 15.93 -33.93
C LYS A 258 18.02 15.18 -32.98
N SER A 259 17.44 15.90 -32.02
CA SER A 259 16.39 15.34 -31.13
C SER A 259 14.98 15.28 -31.78
N GLY A 260 14.87 15.69 -33.06
CA GLY A 260 13.62 15.65 -33.83
C GLY A 260 12.70 16.87 -33.59
N ILE A 261 13.21 17.92 -32.99
CA ILE A 261 12.48 19.19 -32.81
C ILE A 261 12.79 20.12 -33.98
N ARG A 262 11.76 20.64 -34.62
CA ARG A 262 11.92 21.60 -35.71
C ARG A 262 12.34 22.95 -35.17
N VAL A 263 13.51 23.49 -35.65
CA VAL A 263 14.06 24.78 -35.29
C VAL A 263 14.22 25.60 -36.53
N GLU A 264 13.91 26.89 -36.48
CA GLU A 264 14.24 27.87 -37.51
C GLU A 264 15.10 28.97 -36.90
N GLN A 265 16.27 29.19 -37.51
CA GLN A 265 17.21 30.24 -37.09
C GLN A 265 17.25 31.32 -38.16
N LYS A 266 17.29 32.58 -37.72
CA LYS A 266 17.55 33.75 -38.56
C LYS A 266 18.57 34.61 -37.85
N ASP A 267 19.66 34.92 -38.56
CA ASP A 267 20.76 35.75 -38.09
C ASP A 267 20.71 37.10 -38.78
N LYS A 268 21.00 38.15 -38.07
CA LYS A 268 21.16 39.50 -38.61
C LYS A 268 22.30 40.21 -37.89
N GLU A 269 23.23 40.74 -38.70
CA GLU A 269 24.38 41.50 -38.20
C GLU A 269 24.02 42.99 -38.21
N HIS A 270 24.31 43.65 -37.12
CA HIS A 270 24.21 45.11 -36.94
C HIS A 270 25.58 45.66 -36.59
N GLU A 271 25.75 46.96 -36.67
CA GLU A 271 27.07 47.60 -36.42
C GLU A 271 27.60 47.35 -35.00
N ASP A 272 26.70 47.28 -33.99
CA ASP A 272 27.07 47.17 -32.58
C ASP A 272 26.71 45.82 -31.96
N TYR A 273 25.94 44.93 -32.64
CA TYR A 273 25.49 43.66 -32.12
C TYR A 273 25.06 42.64 -33.19
N TYR A 274 25.06 41.37 -32.81
CA TYR A 274 24.44 40.31 -33.59
C TYR A 274 23.08 39.94 -33.02
N GLU A 275 22.04 39.94 -33.88
CA GLU A 275 20.71 39.47 -33.53
C GLU A 275 20.52 38.03 -34.05
N ILE A 276 20.27 37.08 -33.13
CA ILE A 276 19.95 35.68 -33.47
C ILE A 276 18.52 35.38 -33.02
N LYS A 277 17.62 35.12 -33.97
CA LYS A 277 16.22 34.80 -33.71
C LYS A 277 15.96 33.33 -33.91
N ILE A 278 15.68 32.60 -32.82
CA ILE A 278 15.44 31.14 -32.84
C ILE A 278 13.94 30.91 -32.61
N LYS A 279 13.31 30.12 -33.50
CA LYS A 279 11.95 29.63 -33.34
C LYS A 279 11.98 28.12 -33.13
N ILE A 280 11.46 27.65 -32.02
CA ILE A 280 11.30 26.24 -31.70
C ILE A 280 9.83 25.89 -31.81
N TYR A 281 9.49 24.97 -32.69
CA TYR A 281 8.09 24.59 -32.95
C TYR A 281 7.66 23.52 -31.95
N LYS A 282 6.52 23.75 -31.29
CA LYS A 282 5.85 22.70 -30.47
C LYS A 282 5.23 21.66 -31.41
N LYS A 283 5.33 20.38 -31.05
CA LYS A 283 4.58 19.32 -31.72
C LYS A 283 3.09 19.50 -31.45
#